data_7b6a257385b94b90a04ba698df61d434
#
_entry.id   7b6a257385b94b90a04ba698df61d434
#
_cell.length_a   1.000
_cell.length_b   1.000
_cell.length_c   1.000
_cell.angle_alpha   90.00
_cell.angle_beta   90.00
_cell.angle_gamma   90.00
#
_symmetry.space_group_name_H-M   'P 1'
#
loop_
_entity.id
_entity.type
_entity.pdbx_description
1 polymer ?
#
loop_
_entity_poly.entity_id
_entity_poly.type
_entity_poly.pdbx_seq_one_letter_code
_entity_poly.pdbx_strand_id
1 'polypeptide(L)'
;MSSAWDRIVATVTREFTDIDDVEQMTRVAVRLLLDGALGFVLGFEREARGKAAGARTHMLVAMGSCLFVLTPQFSGMAIGDMSRVIQGLLAGVGFLCAGAILKNGKEEHEQAVHGLTTAAGMWMTAAIGMACGLGREVTAVLSTLLALAVLALVPHFSRGLQGVIGSGQRPQPEDRSNEETRR
;
A
#
# COMPACT_ATOMS: atom_id res chain seq x y z
N MET A 1 -40.48 10.06 -34.95
CA MET A 1 -39.04 10.30 -35.13
C MET A 1 -38.52 10.88 -33.81
N SER A 2 -37.80 10.09 -33.02
CA SER A 2 -37.16 10.61 -31.80
C SER A 2 -36.10 11.63 -32.21
N SER A 3 -36.09 12.80 -31.57
CA SER A 3 -35.11 13.83 -31.87
C SER A 3 -33.69 13.33 -31.52
N ALA A 4 -32.66 13.91 -32.15
CA ALA A 4 -31.27 13.59 -31.80
C ALA A 4 -31.00 13.82 -30.29
N TRP A 5 -31.70 14.80 -29.72
CA TRP A 5 -31.65 15.11 -28.30
C TRP A 5 -32.18 13.98 -27.40
N ASP A 6 -33.34 13.41 -27.74
CA ASP A 6 -33.95 12.28 -27.01
C ASP A 6 -33.00 11.06 -27.00
N ARG A 7 -32.31 10.83 -28.10
CA ARG A 7 -31.33 9.76 -28.23
C ARG A 7 -30.08 10.01 -27.36
N ILE A 8 -29.61 11.26 -27.32
CA ILE A 8 -28.46 11.65 -26.46
C ILE A 8 -28.84 11.46 -24.99
N VAL A 9 -29.98 12.01 -24.56
CA VAL A 9 -30.45 11.87 -23.17
C VAL A 9 -30.63 10.41 -22.78
N ALA A 10 -31.28 9.61 -23.62
CA ALA A 10 -31.47 8.18 -23.38
C ALA A 10 -30.11 7.42 -23.28
N THR A 11 -29.13 7.79 -24.13
CA THR A 11 -27.80 7.18 -24.08
C THR A 11 -27.07 7.57 -22.78
N VAL A 12 -27.06 8.86 -22.43
CA VAL A 12 -26.44 9.33 -21.18
C VAL A 12 -27.08 8.65 -19.98
N THR A 13 -28.39 8.53 -19.92
CA THR A 13 -29.08 7.85 -18.82
C THR A 13 -28.65 6.38 -18.71
N ARG A 14 -28.49 5.68 -19.84
CA ARG A 14 -28.04 4.28 -19.87
C ARG A 14 -26.62 4.11 -19.38
N GLU A 15 -25.73 5.06 -19.68
CA GLU A 15 -24.33 4.99 -19.20
C GLU A 15 -24.19 5.09 -17.67
N PHE A 16 -25.22 5.67 -17.00
CA PHE A 16 -25.25 5.72 -15.53
C PHE A 16 -26.10 4.59 -14.90
N THR A 17 -26.48 3.60 -15.70
CA THR A 17 -27.27 2.44 -15.25
C THR A 17 -26.41 1.16 -15.33
N ASP A 18 -25.13 1.28 -15.03
CA ASP A 18 -24.20 0.15 -14.96
C ASP A 18 -24.42 -0.72 -13.70
N ILE A 19 -25.14 -0.18 -12.71
CA ILE A 19 -25.52 -0.85 -11.46
C ILE A 19 -27.05 -0.82 -11.35
N ASP A 20 -27.69 -1.87 -11.83
CA ASP A 20 -29.17 -1.96 -11.83
C ASP A 20 -29.75 -2.44 -10.49
N ASP A 21 -28.93 -3.06 -9.64
CA ASP A 21 -29.36 -3.67 -8.38
C ASP A 21 -28.80 -2.93 -7.17
N VAL A 22 -29.70 -2.57 -6.24
CA VAL A 22 -29.35 -1.95 -4.94
C VAL A 22 -28.37 -2.82 -4.15
N GLU A 23 -28.47 -4.15 -4.27
CA GLU A 23 -27.55 -5.08 -3.61
C GLU A 23 -26.14 -4.93 -4.17
N GLN A 24 -25.99 -4.88 -5.49
CA GLN A 24 -24.71 -4.68 -6.16
C GLN A 24 -24.09 -3.33 -5.79
N MET A 25 -24.89 -2.26 -5.83
CA MET A 25 -24.44 -0.91 -5.42
C MET A 25 -23.96 -0.90 -3.97
N THR A 26 -24.69 -1.56 -3.08
CA THR A 26 -24.33 -1.66 -1.67
C THR A 26 -23.02 -2.42 -1.50
N ARG A 27 -22.82 -3.52 -2.21
CA ARG A 27 -21.56 -4.29 -2.19
C ARG A 27 -20.37 -3.45 -2.65
N VAL A 28 -20.52 -2.72 -3.75
CA VAL A 28 -19.46 -1.83 -4.25
C VAL A 28 -19.10 -0.77 -3.22
N ALA A 29 -20.13 -0.08 -2.69
CA ALA A 29 -19.93 0.97 -1.69
C ALA A 29 -19.26 0.44 -0.42
N VAL A 30 -19.75 -0.67 0.13
CA VAL A 30 -19.19 -1.27 1.36
C VAL A 30 -17.74 -1.69 1.16
N ARG A 31 -17.42 -2.37 0.05
CA ARG A 31 -16.05 -2.82 -0.23
C ARG A 31 -15.08 -1.64 -0.39
N LEU A 32 -15.47 -0.62 -1.15
CA LEU A 32 -14.62 0.56 -1.36
C LEU A 32 -14.45 1.39 -0.09
N LEU A 33 -15.51 1.59 0.70
CA LEU A 33 -15.44 2.33 1.97
C LEU A 33 -14.58 1.57 3.00
N LEU A 34 -14.79 0.26 3.13
CA LEU A 34 -13.99 -0.56 4.00
C LEU A 34 -12.52 -0.52 3.60
N ASP A 35 -12.24 -0.69 2.33
CA ASP A 35 -10.89 -0.71 1.81
C ASP A 35 -10.18 0.64 1.96
N GLY A 36 -10.90 1.72 1.67
CA GLY A 36 -10.42 3.08 1.94
C GLY A 36 -10.09 3.29 3.43
N ALA A 37 -10.94 2.77 4.34
CA ALA A 37 -10.69 2.85 5.77
C ALA A 37 -9.46 2.02 6.20
N LEU A 38 -9.29 0.80 5.68
CA LEU A 38 -8.13 -0.04 5.96
C LEU A 38 -6.85 0.59 5.42
N GLY A 39 -6.89 1.16 4.21
CA GLY A 39 -5.80 1.93 3.61
C GLY A 39 -5.46 3.18 4.43
N PHE A 40 -6.49 3.89 4.92
CA PHE A 40 -6.29 5.03 5.81
C PHE A 40 -5.55 4.65 7.09
N VAL A 41 -5.97 3.59 7.76
CA VAL A 41 -5.36 3.14 9.03
C VAL A 41 -3.89 2.78 8.85
N LEU A 42 -3.54 2.04 7.79
CA LEU A 42 -2.15 1.73 7.46
C LEU A 42 -1.34 2.98 7.12
N GLY A 43 -1.90 3.83 6.26
CA GLY A 43 -1.23 5.03 5.81
C GLY A 43 -1.06 6.07 6.91
N PHE A 44 -2.01 6.18 7.83
CA PHE A 44 -1.93 7.06 8.99
C PHE A 44 -0.78 6.66 9.93
N GLU A 45 -0.61 5.36 10.18
CA GLU A 45 0.53 4.83 10.94
C GLU A 45 1.87 5.18 10.25
N ARG A 46 1.93 5.13 8.92
CA ARG A 46 3.11 5.52 8.14
C ARG A 46 3.37 7.02 8.18
N GLU A 47 2.32 7.82 8.04
CA GLU A 47 2.39 9.28 8.10
C GLU A 47 2.83 9.76 9.48
N ALA A 48 2.27 9.20 10.56
CA ALA A 48 2.65 9.49 11.93
C ALA A 48 4.14 9.18 12.24
N ARG A 49 4.75 8.27 11.46
CA ARG A 49 6.19 7.95 11.55
C ARG A 49 7.05 8.70 10.52
N GLY A 50 6.53 9.70 9.84
CA GLY A 50 7.26 10.50 8.87
C GLY A 50 7.70 9.73 7.62
N LYS A 51 6.97 8.67 7.22
CA LYS A 51 7.29 7.90 6.00
C LYS A 51 6.73 8.57 4.75
N ALA A 52 7.39 8.38 3.61
CA ALA A 52 7.09 9.07 2.36
C ALA A 52 5.68 8.79 1.80
N ALA A 53 5.14 7.58 2.00
CA ALA A 53 3.78 7.22 1.64
C ALA A 53 2.88 7.29 2.88
N GLY A 54 2.00 8.28 2.94
CA GLY A 54 1.06 8.52 4.04
C GLY A 54 -0.35 8.02 3.73
N ALA A 55 -1.33 8.51 4.51
CA ALA A 55 -2.73 8.09 4.46
C ALA A 55 -3.33 8.17 3.05
N ARG A 56 -3.15 9.30 2.36
CA ARG A 56 -3.70 9.50 1.01
C ARG A 56 -3.20 8.45 0.01
N THR A 57 -1.90 8.15 0.04
CA THR A 57 -1.29 7.19 -0.88
C THR A 57 -1.84 5.79 -0.63
N HIS A 58 -1.90 5.35 0.64
CA HIS A 58 -2.40 4.03 1.00
C HIS A 58 -3.89 3.89 0.66
N MET A 59 -4.73 4.89 0.94
CA MET A 59 -6.14 4.87 0.56
C MET A 59 -6.32 4.69 -0.95
N LEU A 60 -5.61 5.48 -1.76
CA LEU A 60 -5.73 5.41 -3.23
C LEU A 60 -5.21 4.08 -3.79
N VAL A 61 -4.12 3.55 -3.25
CA VAL A 61 -3.60 2.23 -3.64
C VAL A 61 -4.58 1.12 -3.28
N ALA A 62 -5.17 1.16 -2.08
CA ALA A 62 -6.19 0.22 -1.65
C ALA A 62 -7.41 0.26 -2.58
N MET A 63 -8.08 1.41 -2.65
CA MET A 63 -9.30 1.59 -3.45
C MET A 63 -9.08 1.29 -4.94
N GLY A 64 -7.95 1.71 -5.52
CA GLY A 64 -7.58 1.39 -6.89
C GLY A 64 -7.44 -0.12 -7.11
N SER A 65 -6.75 -0.80 -6.19
CA SER A 65 -6.59 -2.27 -6.26
C SER A 65 -7.91 -3.01 -6.11
N CYS A 66 -8.80 -2.53 -5.23
CA CYS A 66 -10.14 -3.05 -5.06
C CYS A 66 -10.94 -2.91 -6.37
N LEU A 67 -10.96 -1.72 -6.99
CA LEU A 67 -11.67 -1.45 -8.24
C LEU A 67 -11.19 -2.33 -9.40
N PHE A 68 -9.87 -2.51 -9.56
CA PHE A 68 -9.31 -3.36 -10.62
C PHE A 68 -9.78 -4.81 -10.54
N VAL A 69 -10.13 -5.29 -9.37
CA VAL A 69 -10.62 -6.65 -9.16
C VAL A 69 -12.16 -6.70 -9.19
N LEU A 70 -12.80 -5.73 -8.57
CA LEU A 70 -14.25 -5.68 -8.41
C LEU A 70 -14.96 -5.48 -9.75
N THR A 71 -14.47 -4.58 -10.60
CA THR A 71 -15.10 -4.29 -11.90
C THR A 71 -15.16 -5.52 -12.84
N PRO A 72 -14.04 -6.24 -13.09
CA PRO A 72 -14.10 -7.46 -13.89
C PRO A 72 -14.97 -8.55 -13.26
N GLN A 73 -15.00 -8.65 -11.94
CA GLN A 73 -15.81 -9.63 -11.24
C GLN A 73 -17.30 -9.40 -11.50
N PHE A 74 -17.78 -8.16 -11.46
CA PHE A 74 -19.16 -7.82 -11.76
C PHE A 74 -19.51 -7.92 -13.25
N SER A 75 -18.53 -7.77 -14.13
CA SER A 75 -18.68 -7.99 -15.57
C SER A 75 -18.73 -9.47 -15.99
N GLY A 76 -18.73 -10.41 -15.01
CA GLY A 76 -18.81 -11.84 -15.28
C GLY A 76 -17.53 -12.45 -15.85
N MET A 77 -16.37 -11.81 -15.62
CA MET A 77 -15.09 -12.32 -16.09
C MET A 77 -14.79 -13.71 -15.50
N ALA A 78 -14.29 -14.62 -16.34
CA ALA A 78 -13.92 -15.95 -15.90
C ALA A 78 -12.76 -15.91 -14.88
N ILE A 79 -12.78 -16.84 -13.92
CA ILE A 79 -11.75 -16.91 -12.84
C ILE A 79 -10.33 -17.01 -13.43
N GLY A 80 -10.16 -17.72 -14.55
CA GLY A 80 -8.87 -17.84 -15.23
C GLY A 80 -8.33 -16.49 -15.75
N ASP A 81 -9.20 -15.62 -16.22
CA ASP A 81 -8.80 -14.29 -16.72
C ASP A 81 -8.53 -13.29 -15.59
N MET A 82 -9.15 -13.48 -14.42
CA MET A 82 -8.88 -12.68 -13.23
C MET A 82 -7.40 -12.75 -12.83
N SER A 83 -6.73 -13.88 -13.06
CA SER A 83 -5.30 -14.03 -12.78
C SER A 83 -4.43 -13.05 -13.57
N ARG A 84 -4.83 -12.71 -14.80
CA ARG A 84 -4.13 -11.72 -15.65
C ARG A 84 -4.31 -10.30 -15.13
N VAL A 85 -5.51 -9.98 -14.63
CA VAL A 85 -5.79 -8.68 -13.98
C VAL A 85 -4.92 -8.52 -12.75
N ILE A 86 -4.85 -9.55 -11.91
CA ILE A 86 -4.02 -9.55 -10.69
C ILE A 86 -2.54 -9.42 -11.03
N GLN A 87 -2.04 -10.14 -12.06
CA GLN A 87 -0.65 -10.01 -12.50
C GLN A 87 -0.32 -8.60 -13.00
N GLY A 88 -1.21 -7.99 -13.79
CA GLY A 88 -1.06 -6.61 -14.26
C GLY A 88 -1.06 -5.61 -13.10
N LEU A 89 -1.95 -5.79 -12.13
CA LEU A 89 -2.02 -4.97 -10.93
C LEU A 89 -0.73 -5.06 -10.11
N LEU A 90 -0.23 -6.27 -9.86
CA LEU A 90 1.03 -6.49 -9.13
C LEU A 90 2.22 -5.83 -9.82
N ALA A 91 2.29 -5.90 -11.16
CA ALA A 91 3.34 -5.23 -11.93
C ALA A 91 3.23 -3.70 -11.78
N GLY A 92 2.03 -3.13 -11.90
CA GLY A 92 1.77 -1.68 -11.72
C GLY A 92 2.12 -1.18 -10.31
N VAL A 93 1.72 -1.91 -9.28
CA VAL A 93 2.09 -1.60 -7.89
C VAL A 93 3.60 -1.71 -7.69
N GLY A 94 4.25 -2.69 -8.32
CA GLY A 94 5.71 -2.84 -8.31
C GLY A 94 6.43 -1.58 -8.83
N PHE A 95 5.90 -0.95 -9.87
CA PHE A 95 6.42 0.31 -10.40
C PHE A 95 6.29 1.47 -9.39
N LEU A 96 5.14 1.59 -8.70
CA LEU A 96 4.95 2.58 -7.64
C LEU A 96 5.94 2.34 -6.47
N CYS A 97 6.14 1.09 -6.10
CA CYS A 97 7.09 0.68 -5.06
C CYS A 97 8.54 1.05 -5.45
N ALA A 98 8.94 0.80 -6.69
CA ALA A 98 10.25 1.20 -7.19
C ALA A 98 10.44 2.73 -7.13
N GLY A 99 9.42 3.50 -7.50
CA GLY A 99 9.41 4.96 -7.39
C GLY A 99 9.60 5.45 -5.96
N ALA A 100 9.00 4.78 -4.98
CA ALA A 100 9.14 5.11 -3.57
C ALA A 100 10.57 4.85 -3.03
N ILE A 101 11.24 3.82 -3.52
CA ILE A 101 12.63 3.49 -3.18
C ILE A 101 13.58 4.52 -3.79
N LEU A 102 13.46 4.80 -5.10
CA LEU A 102 14.33 5.71 -5.83
C LEU A 102 14.26 7.16 -5.31
N LYS A 103 13.06 7.63 -4.93
CA LYS A 103 12.87 8.99 -4.41
C LYS A 103 13.61 9.23 -3.10
N ASN A 104 13.72 8.21 -2.26
CA ASN A 104 14.36 8.32 -0.94
C ASN A 104 15.89 8.09 -0.98
N GLY A 105 16.44 7.67 -2.12
CA GLY A 105 17.88 7.39 -2.30
C GLY A 105 18.76 8.59 -2.67
N LYS A 106 18.24 9.82 -2.65
CA LYS A 106 18.98 11.02 -3.14
C LYS A 106 19.90 11.71 -2.11
N GLU A 107 20.05 11.19 -0.93
CA GLU A 107 21.05 11.73 0.02
C GLU A 107 22.39 11.07 -0.24
N GLU A 108 23.32 11.81 -0.82
CA GLU A 108 24.60 11.38 -1.42
C GLU A 108 25.64 10.81 -0.45
N HIS A 109 25.31 10.60 0.82
CA HIS A 109 26.31 10.20 1.84
C HIS A 109 25.96 8.96 2.67
N GLU A 110 24.81 8.33 2.48
CA GLU A 110 24.51 7.07 3.16
C GLU A 110 24.21 5.95 2.16
N GLN A 111 25.06 4.91 2.17
CA GLN A 111 24.88 3.67 1.38
C GLN A 111 23.65 2.84 1.82
N ALA A 112 22.77 3.37 2.64
CA ALA A 112 21.56 2.68 3.11
C ALA A 112 20.40 2.86 2.12
N VAL A 113 19.89 1.75 1.60
CA VAL A 113 18.68 1.77 0.75
C VAL A 113 17.47 2.16 1.60
N HIS A 114 16.98 3.38 1.41
CA HIS A 114 15.81 3.92 2.10
C HIS A 114 14.52 3.61 1.31
N GLY A 115 13.39 3.48 2.00
CA GLY A 115 12.09 3.32 1.34
C GLY A 115 11.61 1.88 1.17
N LEU A 116 12.41 0.85 1.45
CA LEU A 116 12.01 -0.55 1.31
C LEU A 116 10.76 -0.89 2.12
N THR A 117 10.68 -0.46 3.39
CA THR A 117 9.49 -0.69 4.24
C THR A 117 8.27 0.07 3.71
N THR A 118 8.46 1.26 3.14
CA THR A 118 7.37 2.03 2.50
C THR A 118 6.84 1.30 1.27
N ALA A 119 7.74 0.81 0.43
CA ALA A 119 7.39 0.01 -0.75
C ALA A 119 6.64 -1.28 -0.35
N ALA A 120 7.15 -2.03 0.62
CA ALA A 120 6.48 -3.22 1.15
C ALA A 120 5.10 -2.90 1.74
N GLY A 121 4.95 -1.75 2.43
CA GLY A 121 3.67 -1.29 2.95
C GLY A 121 2.66 -1.00 1.84
N MET A 122 3.05 -0.31 0.78
CA MET A 122 2.18 -0.05 -0.38
C MET A 122 1.79 -1.34 -1.11
N TRP A 123 2.73 -2.28 -1.25
CA TRP A 123 2.46 -3.59 -1.86
C TRP A 123 1.46 -4.39 -1.02
N MET A 124 1.61 -4.39 0.31
CA MET A 124 0.65 -5.02 1.23
C MET A 124 -0.72 -4.35 1.17
N THR A 125 -0.78 -3.03 1.08
CA THR A 125 -2.03 -2.28 0.91
C THR A 125 -2.77 -2.67 -0.37
N ALA A 126 -2.05 -2.84 -1.48
CA ALA A 126 -2.64 -3.33 -2.72
C ALA A 126 -3.20 -4.76 -2.58
N ALA A 127 -2.52 -5.64 -1.85
CA ALA A 127 -3.01 -6.98 -1.55
C ALA A 127 -4.31 -6.97 -0.71
N ILE A 128 -4.41 -6.04 0.25
CA ILE A 128 -5.62 -5.82 1.05
C ILE A 128 -6.76 -5.34 0.15
N GLY A 129 -6.49 -4.38 -0.75
CA GLY A 129 -7.47 -3.90 -1.72
C GLY A 129 -7.98 -5.00 -2.65
N MET A 130 -7.09 -5.85 -3.14
CA MET A 130 -7.48 -7.03 -3.92
C MET A 130 -8.39 -7.98 -3.11
N ALA A 131 -8.09 -8.19 -1.83
CA ALA A 131 -8.92 -9.04 -0.97
C ALA A 131 -10.33 -8.47 -0.80
N CYS A 132 -10.46 -7.15 -0.56
CA CYS A 132 -11.75 -6.46 -0.53
C CYS A 132 -12.51 -6.59 -1.86
N GLY A 133 -11.83 -6.35 -2.99
CA GLY A 133 -12.41 -6.49 -4.32
C GLY A 133 -12.95 -7.89 -4.59
N LEU A 134 -12.27 -8.93 -4.12
CA LEU A 134 -12.70 -10.34 -4.21
C LEU A 134 -13.82 -10.71 -3.23
N GLY A 135 -14.26 -9.81 -2.34
CA GLY A 135 -15.25 -10.11 -1.30
C GLY A 135 -14.68 -10.94 -0.15
N ARG A 136 -13.42 -10.72 0.18
CA ARG A 136 -12.71 -11.36 1.30
C ARG A 136 -12.43 -10.34 2.41
N GLU A 137 -13.47 -9.69 2.89
CA GLU A 137 -13.41 -8.56 3.82
C GLU A 137 -12.73 -8.96 5.16
N VAL A 138 -13.05 -10.14 5.69
CA VAL A 138 -12.42 -10.66 6.92
C VAL A 138 -10.91 -10.86 6.71
N THR A 139 -10.52 -11.40 5.56
CA THR A 139 -9.10 -11.57 5.21
C THR A 139 -8.40 -10.21 5.12
N ALA A 140 -9.03 -9.21 4.51
CA ALA A 140 -8.50 -7.86 4.39
C ALA A 140 -8.27 -7.22 5.77
N VAL A 141 -9.27 -7.33 6.67
CA VAL A 141 -9.16 -6.82 8.06
C VAL A 141 -8.04 -7.52 8.82
N LEU A 142 -7.99 -8.85 8.79
CA LEU A 142 -6.93 -9.61 9.46
C LEU A 142 -5.55 -9.27 8.92
N SER A 143 -5.41 -9.15 7.60
CA SER A 143 -4.15 -8.75 6.95
C SER A 143 -3.71 -7.36 7.37
N THR A 144 -4.65 -6.42 7.50
CA THR A 144 -4.38 -5.06 7.99
C THR A 144 -3.89 -5.07 9.43
N LEU A 145 -4.55 -5.83 10.31
CA LEU A 145 -4.14 -5.96 11.71
C LEU A 145 -2.75 -6.57 11.84
N LEU A 146 -2.45 -7.61 11.06
CA LEU A 146 -1.11 -8.23 11.03
C LEU A 146 -0.06 -7.26 10.50
N ALA A 147 -0.36 -6.52 9.43
CA ALA A 147 0.55 -5.52 8.89
C ALA A 147 0.86 -4.43 9.93
N LEU A 148 -0.16 -3.92 10.62
CA LEU A 148 0.02 -2.95 11.71
C LEU A 148 0.85 -3.54 12.85
N ALA A 149 0.60 -4.79 13.24
CA ALA A 149 1.39 -5.46 14.27
C ALA A 149 2.87 -5.54 13.88
N VAL A 150 3.18 -5.95 12.65
CA VAL A 150 4.55 -5.98 12.13
C VAL A 150 5.18 -4.58 12.15
N LEU A 151 4.46 -3.57 11.63
CA LEU A 151 4.96 -2.21 11.57
C LEU A 151 5.16 -1.55 12.95
N ALA A 152 4.35 -1.95 13.94
CA ALA A 152 4.44 -1.43 15.30
C ALA A 152 5.46 -2.17 16.16
N LEU A 153 5.48 -3.51 16.12
CA LEU A 153 6.24 -4.34 17.04
C LEU A 153 7.73 -4.49 16.65
N VAL A 154 8.01 -4.68 15.35
CA VAL A 154 9.40 -4.91 14.90
C VAL A 154 10.36 -3.79 15.31
N PRO A 155 10.02 -2.49 15.20
CA PRO A 155 10.90 -1.41 15.66
C PRO A 155 11.12 -1.39 17.17
N HIS A 156 10.17 -1.88 17.96
CA HIS A 156 10.34 -1.97 19.43
C HIS A 156 11.31 -3.09 19.80
N PHE A 157 11.19 -4.25 19.17
CA PHE A 157 12.08 -5.38 19.39
C PHE A 157 13.53 -5.08 18.97
N SER A 158 13.72 -4.43 17.82
CA SER A 158 15.06 -4.11 17.32
C SER A 158 15.82 -3.14 18.23
N ARG A 159 15.14 -2.15 18.82
CA ARG A 159 15.76 -1.23 19.80
C ARG A 159 16.16 -1.95 21.10
N GLY A 160 15.35 -2.89 21.57
CA GLY A 160 15.65 -3.70 22.75
C GLY A 160 16.88 -4.58 22.54
N LEU A 161 17.01 -5.23 21.38
CA LEU A 161 18.17 -6.07 21.05
C LEU A 161 19.47 -5.25 20.87
N GLN A 162 19.39 -4.08 20.25
CA GLN A 162 20.56 -3.22 20.06
C GLN A 162 21.12 -2.71 21.41
N GLY A 163 20.25 -2.44 22.39
CA GLY A 163 20.69 -2.09 23.76
C GLY A 163 21.44 -3.22 24.47
N VAL A 164 21.13 -4.48 24.17
CA VAL A 164 21.79 -5.64 24.74
C VAL A 164 23.13 -5.96 24.03
N ILE A 165 23.17 -5.80 22.71
CA ILE A 165 24.36 -6.11 21.90
C ILE A 165 25.40 -4.96 21.95
N GLY A 166 24.95 -3.70 22.01
CA GLY A 166 25.81 -2.51 22.05
C GLY A 166 26.60 -2.33 23.37
N SER A 167 26.19 -2.98 24.46
CA SER A 167 26.92 -2.93 25.73
C SER A 167 28.23 -3.75 25.74
N GLY A 168 28.53 -4.49 24.66
CA GLY A 168 29.73 -5.33 24.53
C GLY A 168 30.92 -4.68 23.80
N GLN A 169 30.74 -3.56 23.13
CA GLN A 169 31.86 -2.84 22.49
C GLN A 169 32.50 -1.87 23.48
N ARG A 170 33.57 -2.34 24.15
CA ARG A 170 34.49 -1.45 24.89
C ARG A 170 35.13 -0.47 23.90
N PRO A 171 35.23 0.83 24.21
CA PRO A 171 36.05 1.76 23.44
C PRO A 171 37.49 1.21 23.33
N GLN A 172 38.00 1.09 22.12
CA GLN A 172 39.43 0.85 21.95
C GLN A 172 40.17 2.05 22.53
N PRO A 173 41.24 1.82 23.36
CA PRO A 173 42.05 2.92 23.80
C PRO A 173 42.71 3.59 22.60
N GLU A 174 42.51 4.91 22.48
CA GLU A 174 43.23 5.74 21.51
C GLU A 174 44.73 5.48 21.63
N ASP A 175 45.31 5.07 20.49
CA ASP A 175 46.74 4.89 20.35
C ASP A 175 47.43 6.26 20.46
N ARG A 176 47.98 6.55 21.64
CA ARG A 176 48.77 7.76 21.97
C ARG A 176 50.14 7.81 21.30
N SER A 177 50.42 6.91 20.36
CA SER A 177 51.75 6.83 19.73
C SER A 177 52.04 7.93 18.69
N ASN A 178 51.03 8.72 18.28
CA ASN A 178 51.18 9.76 17.26
C ASN A 178 51.50 11.18 17.78
N GLU A 179 51.58 11.38 19.10
CA GLU A 179 51.91 12.71 19.64
C GLU A 179 53.44 12.92 19.88
N GLU A 180 54.26 11.85 19.97
CA GLU A 180 55.69 11.97 20.22
C GLU A 180 56.54 12.28 18.97
N THR A 181 55.99 12.17 17.75
CA THR A 181 56.79 12.41 16.51
C THR A 181 56.63 13.84 15.99
N ARG A 182 55.97 14.74 16.71
CA ARG A 182 55.79 16.16 16.32
C ARG A 182 56.46 17.16 17.27
N ARG A 183 57.45 16.74 18.03
CA ARG A 183 58.36 17.69 18.75
C ARG A 183 59.77 17.65 18.24
#